data_cd9b971601b2de14462df6973d5b511a
#
_entry.id   cd9b971601b2de14462df6973d5b511a
#
_cell.length_a   1.000
_cell.length_b   1.000
_cell.length_c   1.000
_cell.angle_alpha   90.00
_cell.angle_beta   90.00
_cell.angle_gamma   90.00
#
_symmetry.space_group_name_H-M   'P 1'
#
loop_
_entity.id
_entity.type
_entity.pdbx_description
1 polymer ?
#
loop_
_entity_poly.entity_id
_entity_poly.type
_entity_poly.pdbx_seq_one_letter_code
_entity_poly.pdbx_strand_id
1 'polypeptide(L)'
;MNNHHCFHFNIDLTYLYNLSPYNDKCVDCNSKYPMFISINNAVLLCPVCAKKHLQYGYNVSYIRSINDKYDMYLLNYIQRGGNERYLRYCEDSGLNTLNSEERYNKYGMEYYRVLVCIYIC
;
A
#
# COMPACT_ATOMS: atom_id res chain seq x y z
N MET A 1 19.77 -15.89 16.90
CA MET A 1 19.14 -16.02 16.72
C MET A 1 18.43 -15.66 16.23
N ASN A 2 18.17 -15.71 16.40
CA ASN A 2 17.33 -15.58 16.09
C ASN A 2 16.37 -15.25 15.91
N ASN A 3 16.02 -14.93 15.96
CA ASN A 3 15.12 -14.74 15.96
C ASN A 3 14.37 -14.65 15.48
N HIS A 4 14.48 -14.49 15.15
CA HIS A 4 13.79 -14.67 14.68
C HIS A 4 12.59 -14.87 14.63
N HIS A 5 12.38 -14.58 14.92
CA HIS A 5 11.06 -14.93 15.45
C HIS A 5 9.98 -14.06 14.90
N CYS A 6 9.94 -14.00 13.60
CA CYS A 6 8.82 -13.39 12.94
C CYS A 6 7.71 -14.40 12.95
N PHE A 7 6.73 -14.24 13.81
CA PHE A 7 5.50 -14.98 13.67
C PHE A 7 4.84 -14.49 12.38
N HIS A 8 4.56 -15.43 11.49
CA HIS A 8 3.85 -15.16 10.27
C HIS A 8 2.37 -15.48 10.45
N PHE A 9 1.52 -14.64 9.94
CA PHE A 9 0.07 -14.79 10.11
C PHE A 9 -0.67 -14.37 8.85
N ASN A 10 -1.93 -14.80 8.77
CA ASN A 10 -2.84 -14.34 7.72
C ASN A 10 -3.51 -13.06 8.18
N ILE A 11 -3.66 -12.10 7.26
CA ILE A 11 -4.36 -10.86 7.58
C ILE A 11 -5.87 -11.12 7.54
N ASP A 12 -6.58 -10.64 8.56
CA ASP A 12 -8.02 -10.66 8.59
C ASP A 12 -8.53 -9.51 7.70
N LEU A 13 -9.31 -9.84 6.68
CA LEU A 13 -9.82 -8.86 5.73
C LEU A 13 -10.70 -7.81 6.39
N THR A 14 -11.54 -8.21 7.33
CA THR A 14 -12.41 -7.26 8.03
C THR A 14 -11.58 -6.24 8.78
N TYR A 15 -10.55 -6.70 9.47
CA TYR A 15 -9.62 -5.81 10.16
C TYR A 15 -8.97 -4.84 9.18
N LEU A 16 -8.44 -5.36 8.08
CA LEU A 16 -7.71 -4.57 7.09
C LEU A 16 -8.58 -3.49 6.47
N TYR A 17 -9.80 -3.86 6.06
CA TYR A 17 -10.71 -2.92 5.41
C TYR A 17 -11.23 -1.85 6.38
N ASN A 18 -11.22 -2.13 7.67
CA ASN A 18 -11.68 -1.18 8.69
C ASN A 18 -10.56 -0.36 9.32
N LEU A 19 -9.30 -0.65 8.98
CA LEU A 19 -8.16 0.08 9.53
C LEU A 19 -8.17 1.55 9.13
N SER A 20 -8.66 1.87 7.97
CA SER A 20 -8.65 3.23 7.43
C SER A 20 -9.82 3.39 6.46
N PRO A 21 -10.42 4.56 6.40
CA PRO A 21 -11.42 4.84 5.36
C PRO A 21 -10.85 4.53 3.98
N TYR A 22 -11.69 4.00 3.11
CA TYR A 22 -11.37 3.65 1.72
C TYR A 22 -10.46 2.43 1.55
N ASN A 23 -10.09 1.75 2.63
CA ASN A 23 -9.33 0.51 2.50
C ASN A 23 -10.14 -0.63 1.88
N ASP A 24 -11.45 -0.52 1.84
CA ASP A 24 -12.33 -1.50 1.21
C ASP A 24 -12.43 -1.31 -0.31
N LYS A 25 -11.64 -0.39 -0.87
CA LYS A 25 -11.62 -0.10 -2.30
C LYS A 25 -10.19 -0.02 -2.81
N CYS A 26 -10.02 -0.34 -4.09
CA CYS A 26 -8.74 -0.14 -4.75
C CYS A 26 -8.42 1.36 -4.77
N VAL A 27 -7.23 1.72 -4.32
CA VAL A 27 -6.83 3.13 -4.24
C VAL A 27 -6.73 3.79 -5.61
N ASP A 28 -6.45 3.01 -6.65
CA ASP A 28 -6.25 3.57 -7.99
C ASP A 28 -7.50 3.60 -8.85
N CYS A 29 -8.40 2.62 -8.71
CA CYS A 29 -9.57 2.54 -9.61
C CYS A 29 -10.90 2.47 -8.88
N ASN A 30 -10.88 2.42 -7.56
CA ASN A 30 -12.08 2.42 -6.71
C ASN A 30 -12.91 1.13 -6.78
N SER A 31 -12.38 0.05 -7.35
CA SER A 31 -13.03 -1.26 -7.32
C SER A 31 -13.12 -1.76 -5.89
N LYS A 32 -14.22 -2.43 -5.54
CA LYS A 32 -14.45 -2.90 -4.18
C LYS A 32 -13.58 -4.11 -3.83
N TYR A 33 -13.25 -4.22 -2.56
CA TYR A 33 -12.61 -5.39 -1.95
C TYR A 33 -11.27 -5.75 -2.59
N PRO A 34 -10.29 -4.84 -2.50
CA PRO A 34 -8.95 -5.09 -3.05
C PRO A 34 -8.28 -6.26 -2.32
N MET A 35 -7.50 -7.05 -3.07
CA MET A 35 -6.87 -8.26 -2.56
C MET A 35 -5.34 -8.20 -2.59
N PHE A 36 -4.77 -7.04 -2.91
CA PHE A 36 -3.32 -6.85 -2.97
C PHE A 36 -2.93 -5.61 -2.20
N ILE A 37 -1.70 -5.61 -1.72
CA ILE A 37 -1.12 -4.46 -1.02
C ILE A 37 0.16 -4.05 -1.73
N SER A 38 0.29 -2.76 -2.01
CA SER A 38 1.58 -2.18 -2.36
C SER A 38 2.22 -1.76 -1.04
N ILE A 39 3.18 -2.55 -0.58
CA ILE A 39 3.73 -2.43 0.77
C ILE A 39 4.37 -1.07 0.97
N ASN A 40 5.29 -0.66 0.09
CA ASN A 40 6.04 0.57 0.27
C ASN A 40 5.23 1.84 0.05
N ASN A 41 4.09 1.74 -0.62
CA ASN A 41 3.13 2.85 -0.73
C ASN A 41 2.03 2.74 0.32
N ALA A 42 1.93 1.60 0.98
CA ALA A 42 0.97 1.31 2.04
C ALA A 42 -0.47 1.53 1.57
N VAL A 43 -0.81 0.98 0.41
CA VAL A 43 -2.15 1.11 -0.19
C VAL A 43 -2.65 -0.24 -0.66
N LEU A 44 -3.99 -0.34 -0.80
CA LEU A 44 -4.65 -1.55 -1.25
C LEU A 44 -5.07 -1.41 -2.70
N LEU A 45 -4.89 -2.49 -3.46
CA LEU A 45 -5.10 -2.51 -4.90
C LEU A 45 -5.92 -3.72 -5.31
N CYS A 46 -6.76 -3.54 -6.35
CA CYS A 46 -7.44 -4.65 -6.99
C CYS A 46 -6.44 -5.43 -7.86
N PRO A 47 -6.81 -6.66 -8.31
CA PRO A 47 -5.89 -7.46 -9.12
C PRO A 47 -5.43 -6.79 -10.40
N VAL A 48 -6.29 -6.03 -11.06
CA VAL A 48 -5.95 -5.36 -12.32
C VAL A 48 -4.90 -4.27 -12.08
N CYS A 49 -5.11 -3.44 -11.06
CA CYS A 49 -4.16 -2.37 -10.74
C CYS A 49 -2.86 -2.93 -10.15
N ALA A 50 -2.94 -3.99 -9.37
CA ALA A 50 -1.73 -4.66 -8.84
C ALA A 50 -0.85 -5.16 -9.99
N LYS A 51 -1.46 -5.71 -11.04
CA LYS A 51 -0.72 -6.17 -12.20
C LYS A 51 0.01 -5.03 -12.89
N LYS A 52 -0.61 -3.86 -12.98
CA LYS A 52 0.04 -2.67 -13.53
C LYS A 52 1.24 -2.27 -12.68
N HIS A 53 1.09 -2.33 -11.36
CA HIS A 53 2.15 -1.96 -10.43
C HIS A 53 3.38 -2.87 -10.54
N LEU A 54 3.18 -4.13 -10.91
CA LEU A 54 4.32 -5.03 -11.12
C LEU A 54 5.26 -4.50 -12.21
N GLN A 55 4.72 -3.75 -13.17
CA GLN A 55 5.52 -3.17 -14.24
C GLN A 55 6.30 -1.95 -13.80
N TYR A 56 5.92 -1.31 -12.69
CA TYR A 56 6.64 -0.14 -12.18
C TYR A 56 7.95 -0.50 -11.49
N GLY A 57 8.10 -1.76 -11.11
CA GLY A 57 9.29 -2.25 -10.44
C GLY A 57 9.16 -2.26 -8.93
N TYR A 58 9.96 -3.11 -8.31
CA TYR A 58 9.92 -3.39 -6.88
C TYR A 58 10.12 -2.13 -6.01
N ASN A 59 11.02 -1.24 -6.44
CA ASN A 59 11.32 -0.04 -5.66
C ASN A 59 10.19 0.99 -5.71
N VAL A 60 9.38 0.96 -6.75
CA VAL A 60 8.23 1.86 -6.88
C VAL A 60 7.01 1.26 -6.20
N SER A 61 6.80 -0.04 -6.38
CA SER A 61 5.64 -0.72 -5.79
C SER A 61 5.96 -2.18 -5.50
N TYR A 62 6.06 -2.51 -4.23
CA TYR A 62 6.29 -3.88 -3.78
C TYR A 62 4.94 -4.53 -3.50
N ILE A 63 4.49 -5.37 -4.42
CA ILE A 63 3.15 -5.98 -4.38
C ILE A 63 3.17 -7.28 -3.61
N ARG A 64 2.24 -7.43 -2.67
CA ARG A 64 1.99 -8.67 -1.97
C ARG A 64 0.49 -8.97 -2.01
N SER A 65 0.15 -10.24 -2.15
CA SER A 65 -1.24 -10.68 -2.01
C SER A 65 -1.66 -10.60 -0.55
N ILE A 66 -2.91 -10.24 -0.29
CA ILE A 66 -3.45 -10.28 1.07
C ILE A 66 -3.44 -11.70 1.63
N ASN A 67 -3.50 -12.70 0.75
CA ASN A 67 -3.49 -14.11 1.13
C ASN A 67 -2.10 -14.64 1.50
N ASP A 68 -1.06 -13.84 1.28
CA ASP A 68 0.29 -14.21 1.72
C ASP A 68 0.41 -14.17 3.23
N LYS A 69 1.47 -14.77 3.74
CA LYS A 69 1.81 -14.66 5.15
C LYS A 69 2.49 -13.33 5.42
N TYR A 70 2.09 -12.69 6.49
CA TYR A 70 2.63 -11.39 6.90
C TYR A 70 3.27 -11.50 8.27
N ASP A 71 4.25 -10.66 8.52
CA ASP A 71 4.79 -10.45 9.86
C ASP A 71 4.42 -9.02 10.31
N MET A 72 4.75 -8.70 11.54
CA MET A 72 4.42 -7.37 12.09
C MET A 72 5.13 -6.24 11.36
N TYR A 73 6.32 -6.50 10.83
CA TYR A 73 7.04 -5.49 10.09
C TYR A 73 6.26 -5.06 8.84
N LEU A 74 5.79 -6.03 8.06
CA LEU A 74 5.01 -5.75 6.86
C LEU A 74 3.65 -5.13 7.20
N LEU A 75 3.00 -5.63 8.25
CA LEU A 75 1.71 -5.09 8.67
C LEU A 75 1.81 -3.64 9.10
N ASN A 76 2.93 -3.25 9.71
CA ASN A 76 3.14 -1.89 10.16
C ASN A 76 3.03 -0.87 9.02
N TYR A 77 3.44 -1.23 7.81
CA TYR A 77 3.29 -0.34 6.66
C TYR A 77 1.83 0.05 6.45
N ILE A 78 0.94 -0.94 6.38
CA ILE A 78 -0.47 -0.65 6.11
C ILE A 78 -1.14 0.03 7.30
N GLN A 79 -0.70 -0.27 8.51
CA GLN A 79 -1.22 0.40 9.71
C GLN A 79 -0.84 1.87 9.76
N ARG A 80 0.35 2.21 9.27
CA ARG A 80 0.84 3.59 9.26
C ARG A 80 0.36 4.37 8.04
N GLY A 81 0.10 3.69 6.94
CA GLY A 81 -0.37 4.30 5.71
C GLY A 81 -1.88 4.19 5.55
N GLY A 82 -2.30 3.42 4.57
CA GLY A 82 -3.70 3.21 4.25
C GLY A 82 -4.16 4.11 3.11
N ASN A 83 -5.30 3.75 2.54
CA ASN A 83 -5.78 4.42 1.34
C ASN A 83 -6.15 5.89 1.57
N GLU A 84 -6.76 6.20 2.71
CA GLU A 84 -7.16 7.58 2.98
C GLU A 84 -5.98 8.52 3.03
N ARG A 85 -4.93 8.12 3.75
CA ARG A 85 -3.72 8.94 3.89
C ARG A 85 -3.07 9.19 2.54
N TYR A 86 -2.98 8.15 1.72
CA TYR A 86 -2.42 8.24 0.39
C TYR A 86 -3.24 9.20 -0.49
N LEU A 87 -4.55 9.03 -0.51
CA LEU A 87 -5.43 9.87 -1.32
C LEU A 87 -5.35 11.34 -0.91
N ARG A 88 -5.31 11.59 0.39
CA ARG A 88 -5.19 12.95 0.92
C ARG A 88 -3.85 13.57 0.51
N TYR A 89 -2.77 12.80 0.61
CA TYR A 89 -1.46 13.29 0.19
C TYR A 89 -1.45 13.62 -1.30
N CYS A 90 -2.02 12.76 -2.13
CA CYS A 90 -2.09 13.01 -3.58
C CYS A 90 -2.88 14.27 -3.89
N GLU A 91 -3.99 14.46 -3.20
CA GLU A 91 -4.83 15.65 -3.41
C GLU A 91 -4.06 16.91 -3.02
N ASP A 92 -3.43 16.90 -1.85
CA ASP A 92 -2.69 18.06 -1.34
C ASP A 92 -1.47 18.39 -2.21
N SER A 93 -0.91 17.40 -2.86
CA SER A 93 0.30 17.55 -3.69
C SER A 93 0.01 17.73 -5.17
N GLY A 94 -1.25 17.71 -5.57
CA GLY A 94 -1.63 17.78 -6.99
C GLY A 94 -1.34 16.52 -7.79
N LEU A 95 -0.98 15.42 -7.14
CA LEU A 95 -0.66 14.16 -7.83
C LEU A 95 -1.91 13.40 -8.27
N ASN A 96 -3.06 13.73 -7.71
CA ASN A 96 -4.32 13.06 -8.02
C ASN A 96 -4.81 13.29 -9.45
N THR A 97 -4.26 14.28 -10.16
CA THR A 97 -4.64 14.58 -11.54
C THR A 97 -3.84 13.75 -12.54
N LEU A 98 -2.81 13.05 -12.09
CA LEU A 98 -1.97 12.23 -12.96
C LEU A 98 -2.52 10.82 -13.06
N ASN A 99 -2.25 10.14 -14.19
CA ASN A 99 -2.57 8.72 -14.27
C ASN A 99 -1.63 7.93 -13.35
N SER A 100 -1.97 6.66 -13.11
CA SER A 100 -1.24 5.83 -12.15
C SER A 100 0.25 5.73 -12.46
N GLU A 101 0.59 5.44 -13.71
CA GLU A 101 2.00 5.25 -14.07
C GLU A 101 2.82 6.51 -13.80
N GLU A 102 2.31 7.67 -14.20
CA GLU A 102 2.98 8.93 -13.95
C GLU A 102 3.07 9.23 -12.47
N ARG A 103 1.97 9.05 -11.76
CA ARG A 103 1.87 9.40 -10.35
C ARG A 103 2.87 8.65 -9.48
N TYR A 104 2.95 7.32 -9.66
CA TYR A 104 3.83 6.50 -8.83
C TYR A 104 5.32 6.74 -9.13
N ASN A 105 5.64 7.30 -10.28
CA ASN A 105 7.01 7.58 -10.68
C ASN A 105 7.44 9.01 -10.41
N LYS A 106 6.59 9.84 -9.81
CA LYS A 106 6.94 11.23 -9.47
C LYS A 106 7.73 11.30 -8.17
N TYR A 107 8.56 12.32 -8.07
CA TYR A 107 9.30 12.64 -6.85
C TYR A 107 8.39 12.74 -5.64
N GLY A 108 7.22 13.37 -5.80
CA GLY A 108 6.27 13.51 -4.72
C GLY A 108 5.85 12.18 -4.13
N MET A 109 5.71 11.15 -4.96
CA MET A 109 5.35 9.82 -4.47
C MET A 109 6.55 9.11 -3.86
N GLU A 110 7.74 9.31 -4.41
CA GLU A 110 8.96 8.80 -3.79
C GLU A 110 9.11 9.35 -2.38
N TYR A 111 8.85 10.64 -2.23
CA TYR A 111 8.88 11.28 -0.92
C TYR A 111 7.83 10.68 0.03
N TYR A 112 6.63 10.42 -0.47
CA TYR A 112 5.57 9.78 0.32
C TYR A 112 6.02 8.43 0.87
N ARG A 113 6.67 7.62 0.04
CA ARG A 113 7.18 6.31 0.46
C ARG A 113 8.23 6.46 1.58
N VAL A 114 9.05 7.48 1.51
CA VAL A 114 10.01 7.78 2.59
C VAL A 114 9.28 8.14 3.88
N LEU A 115 8.24 8.96 3.79
CA LEU A 115 7.45 9.33 4.97
C LEU A 115 6.80 8.12 5.63
N VAL A 116 6.21 7.23 4.83
CA VAL A 116 5.61 6.01 5.36
C VAL A 116 6.67 5.17 6.08
N CYS A 117 7.83 5.01 5.46
CA CYS A 117 8.93 4.24 6.04
C CYS A 117 9.40 4.85 7.37
N ILE A 118 9.55 6.15 7.43
CA ILE A 118 9.99 6.84 8.65
C ILE A 118 9.04 6.57 9.83
N TYR A 119 7.74 6.57 9.57
CA TYR A 119 6.76 6.33 10.62
C TYR A 119 6.78 4.90 11.17
N ILE A 120 7.41 3.97 10.44
CA ILE A 120 7.52 2.58 10.87
C ILE A 120 8.78 2.37 11.71
N CYS A 121 9.82 3.08 11.38
CA CYS A 121 11.08 3.05 12.12
C CYS A 121 11.00 3.95 13.34
#